data_c5d249d82964d10238e59937d0245c6d
#
_entry.id   c5d249d82964d10238e59937d0245c6d
#
_cell.length_a   1.000
_cell.length_b   1.000
_cell.length_c   1.000
_cell.angle_alpha   90.00
_cell.angle_beta   90.00
_cell.angle_gamma   90.00
#
_symmetry.space_group_name_H-M   'P 1'
#
loop_
_entity.id
_entity.type
_entity.pdbx_description
1 polymer ?
#
loop_
_entity_poly.entity_id
_entity_poly.type
_entity_poly.pdbx_seq_one_letter_code
_entity_poly.pdbx_strand_id
1 'polypeptide(L)'
;MSPPLASNATVIPILIVDSNRMQASLLTSALRRRAEFRISSCPVDVESILQAVAFTPTKVVLLSLNHSLEISDQMAAMRQIHGSHPAVAKVLLAESYDRELVISAFRSGARGIFCLSDSHFRLLCRCIQRVADGQIWANTEQFNYLLELVSEVPSLRVINSSGRQLLTQREEQVVALVADGLSNRDTARELKLSEHTVKKYLFRIFDKLGISSRVELVLYAVNHSHPRQAEWLAGIGHNTPAA
;
A
#
# COMPACT_ATOMS: atom_id res chain seq x y z
N MET A 1 33.60 29.21 13.51
CA MET A 1 33.23 28.38 12.36
C MET A 1 32.99 26.98 12.88
N SER A 2 31.74 26.62 13.11
CA SER A 2 31.36 25.25 13.51
C SER A 2 31.36 24.36 12.28
N PRO A 3 31.87 23.11 12.35
CA PRO A 3 31.85 22.20 11.22
C PRO A 3 30.39 21.79 10.91
N PRO A 4 30.04 21.54 9.64
CA PRO A 4 28.71 21.09 9.29
C PRO A 4 28.47 19.71 9.92
N LEU A 5 27.31 19.58 10.59
CA LEU A 5 26.80 18.31 11.10
C LEU A 5 26.75 17.31 9.92
N ALA A 6 27.63 16.33 9.95
CA ALA A 6 27.56 15.20 9.06
C ALA A 6 26.19 14.51 9.26
N SER A 7 25.33 14.63 8.27
CA SER A 7 24.11 13.84 8.16
C SER A 7 24.50 12.37 8.27
N ASN A 8 24.14 11.71 9.37
CA ASN A 8 24.23 10.27 9.52
C ASN A 8 23.27 9.62 8.50
N ALA A 9 23.67 9.55 7.23
CA ALA A 9 22.94 8.84 6.22
C ALA A 9 22.94 7.36 6.61
N THR A 10 21.81 6.90 7.13
CA THR A 10 21.62 5.51 7.54
C THR A 10 21.82 4.62 6.30
N VAL A 11 22.87 3.81 6.29
CA VAL A 11 23.16 2.88 5.20
C VAL A 11 22.03 1.88 5.07
N ILE A 12 21.45 1.76 3.87
CA ILE A 12 20.34 0.85 3.58
C ILE A 12 20.91 -0.49 3.13
N PRO A 13 20.72 -1.57 3.93
CA PRO A 13 21.11 -2.90 3.53
C PRO A 13 20.09 -3.49 2.55
N ILE A 14 20.58 -3.96 1.40
CA ILE A 14 19.80 -4.46 0.27
C ILE A 14 20.23 -5.88 -0.06
N LEU A 15 19.26 -6.76 -0.23
CA LEU A 15 19.44 -8.10 -0.77
C LEU A 15 18.94 -8.13 -2.22
N ILE A 16 19.81 -8.51 -3.15
CA ILE A 16 19.47 -8.72 -4.56
C ILE A 16 19.22 -10.20 -4.78
N VAL A 17 18.06 -10.52 -5.35
CA VAL A 17 17.62 -11.86 -5.69
C VAL A 17 17.33 -11.88 -7.19
N ASP A 18 18.20 -12.53 -7.96
CA ASP A 18 18.11 -12.60 -9.40
C ASP A 18 18.68 -13.93 -9.90
N SER A 19 17.96 -14.62 -10.78
CA SER A 19 18.43 -15.86 -11.40
C SER A 19 19.46 -15.63 -12.51
N ASN A 20 19.47 -14.44 -13.11
CA ASN A 20 20.47 -14.03 -14.09
C ASN A 20 21.71 -13.49 -13.39
N ARG A 21 22.76 -14.32 -13.29
CA ARG A 21 24.02 -13.96 -12.63
C ARG A 21 24.68 -12.70 -13.19
N MET A 22 24.57 -12.47 -14.52
CA MET A 22 25.15 -11.28 -15.14
C MET A 22 24.37 -10.02 -14.70
N GLN A 23 23.06 -10.06 -14.75
CA GLN A 23 22.19 -8.96 -14.33
C GLN A 23 22.38 -8.65 -12.85
N ALA A 24 22.39 -9.68 -11.99
CA ALA A 24 22.71 -9.54 -10.56
C ALA A 24 24.06 -8.88 -10.32
N SER A 25 25.10 -9.28 -11.07
CA SER A 25 26.44 -8.73 -10.95
C SER A 25 26.51 -7.26 -11.37
N LEU A 26 25.88 -6.91 -12.50
CA LEU A 26 25.82 -5.53 -13.00
C LEU A 26 25.06 -4.61 -12.01
N LEU A 27 23.90 -5.07 -11.54
CA LEU A 27 23.09 -4.32 -10.57
C LEU A 27 23.83 -4.15 -9.25
N THR A 28 24.44 -5.21 -8.74
CA THR A 28 25.29 -5.19 -7.55
C THR A 28 26.43 -4.18 -7.69
N SER A 29 27.14 -4.22 -8.82
CA SER A 29 28.27 -3.32 -9.08
C SER A 29 27.83 -1.86 -9.17
N ALA A 30 26.69 -1.60 -9.81
CA ALA A 30 26.12 -0.26 -9.93
C ALA A 30 25.68 0.31 -8.56
N LEU A 31 24.99 -0.49 -7.75
CA LEU A 31 24.49 -0.07 -6.44
C LEU A 31 25.62 0.07 -5.41
N ARG A 32 26.67 -0.76 -5.46
CA ARG A 32 27.85 -0.63 -4.56
C ARG A 32 28.62 0.68 -4.73
N ARG A 33 28.50 1.35 -5.88
CA ARG A 33 29.10 2.68 -6.09
C ARG A 33 28.41 3.78 -5.28
N ARG A 34 27.29 3.47 -4.65
CA ARG A 34 26.50 4.40 -3.85
C ARG A 34 26.77 4.14 -2.36
N ALA A 35 27.33 5.12 -1.67
CA ALA A 35 27.72 4.99 -0.26
C ALA A 35 26.54 4.74 0.69
N GLU A 36 25.34 5.12 0.26
CA GLU A 36 24.10 4.92 1.01
C GLU A 36 23.57 3.48 1.00
N PHE A 37 24.17 2.57 0.20
CA PHE A 37 23.70 1.20 0.07
C PHE A 37 24.75 0.16 0.48
N ARG A 38 24.31 -0.88 1.16
CA ARG A 38 25.09 -2.09 1.44
C ARG A 38 24.45 -3.28 0.74
N ILE A 39 25.16 -3.90 -0.18
CA ILE A 39 24.58 -4.89 -1.10
C ILE A 39 25.06 -6.29 -0.74
N SER A 40 24.12 -7.19 -0.57
CA SER A 40 24.25 -8.65 -0.57
C SER A 40 23.44 -9.25 -1.73
N SER A 41 23.73 -10.48 -2.11
CA SER A 41 22.98 -11.21 -3.14
C SER A 41 22.87 -12.68 -2.76
N CYS A 42 21.79 -13.32 -3.13
CA CYS A 42 21.58 -14.76 -2.95
C CYS A 42 20.91 -15.38 -4.20
N PRO A 43 20.92 -16.71 -4.32
CA PRO A 43 20.15 -17.43 -5.34
C PRO A 43 18.65 -17.20 -5.19
N VAL A 44 17.88 -17.53 -6.25
CA VAL A 44 16.41 -17.26 -6.33
C VAL A 44 15.59 -18.39 -5.68
N ASP A 45 16.19 -19.30 -4.94
CA ASP A 45 15.42 -20.28 -4.19
C ASP A 45 14.93 -19.71 -2.86
N VAL A 46 13.73 -20.13 -2.46
CA VAL A 46 13.02 -19.59 -1.28
C VAL A 46 13.84 -19.76 0.00
N GLU A 47 14.48 -20.91 0.15
CA GLU A 47 15.24 -21.24 1.36
C GLU A 47 16.47 -20.33 1.51
N SER A 48 17.23 -20.14 0.44
CA SER A 48 18.38 -19.22 0.41
C SER A 48 17.96 -17.79 0.70
N ILE A 49 16.83 -17.34 0.15
CA ILE A 49 16.29 -15.99 0.41
C ILE A 49 15.94 -15.82 1.89
N LEU A 50 15.19 -16.75 2.47
CA LEU A 50 14.80 -16.69 3.89
C LEU A 50 16.01 -16.74 4.82
N GLN A 51 16.99 -17.61 4.54
CA GLN A 51 18.25 -17.65 5.28
C GLN A 51 19.01 -16.33 5.15
N ALA A 52 19.15 -15.79 3.94
CA ALA A 52 19.82 -14.52 3.74
C ALA A 52 19.16 -13.37 4.51
N VAL A 53 17.83 -13.29 4.51
CA VAL A 53 17.08 -12.27 5.26
C VAL A 53 17.20 -12.48 6.78
N ALA A 54 17.23 -13.72 7.26
CA ALA A 54 17.36 -14.03 8.69
C ALA A 54 18.76 -13.74 9.25
N PHE A 55 19.82 -14.04 8.49
CA PHE A 55 21.20 -13.95 8.97
C PHE A 55 21.95 -12.69 8.53
N THR A 56 21.41 -11.94 7.55
CA THR A 56 22.05 -10.71 7.06
C THR A 56 21.10 -9.53 7.30
N PRO A 57 21.57 -8.44 7.90
CA PRO A 57 20.76 -7.24 8.01
C PRO A 57 20.22 -6.84 6.63
N THR A 58 18.91 -6.91 6.48
CA THR A 58 18.22 -6.61 5.21
C THR A 58 17.06 -5.67 5.47
N LYS A 59 17.04 -4.54 4.79
CA LYS A 59 15.93 -3.57 4.85
C LYS A 59 15.09 -3.61 3.59
N VAL A 60 15.71 -3.87 2.45
CA VAL A 60 15.05 -3.96 1.14
C VAL A 60 15.50 -5.22 0.41
N VAL A 61 14.56 -5.97 -0.12
CA VAL A 61 14.79 -7.07 -1.06
C VAL A 61 14.41 -6.59 -2.46
N LEU A 62 15.34 -6.68 -3.41
CA LEU A 62 15.09 -6.49 -4.83
C LEU A 62 14.95 -7.87 -5.47
N LEU A 63 13.76 -8.22 -5.90
CA LEU A 63 13.45 -9.50 -6.55
C LEU A 63 13.26 -9.27 -8.04
N SER A 64 14.16 -9.79 -8.87
CA SER A 64 14.02 -9.73 -10.33
C SER A 64 13.01 -10.76 -10.82
N LEU A 65 12.00 -10.28 -11.56
CA LEU A 65 11.07 -11.15 -12.27
C LEU A 65 11.80 -11.77 -13.46
N ASN A 66 11.80 -13.09 -13.52
CA ASN A 66 12.49 -13.80 -14.59
C ASN A 66 11.55 -14.79 -15.27
N HIS A 67 11.59 -14.85 -16.59
CA HIS A 67 10.78 -15.77 -17.40
C HIS A 67 11.17 -17.25 -17.23
N SER A 68 12.26 -17.55 -16.52
CA SER A 68 12.71 -18.93 -16.26
C SER A 68 12.05 -19.61 -15.07
N LEU A 69 11.36 -18.86 -14.21
CA LEU A 69 10.58 -19.37 -13.09
C LEU A 69 9.12 -18.94 -13.25
N GLU A 70 8.21 -19.78 -12.80
CA GLU A 70 6.79 -19.38 -12.78
C GLU A 70 6.58 -18.17 -11.86
N ILE A 71 5.79 -17.21 -12.31
CA ILE A 71 5.43 -16.02 -11.55
C ILE A 71 4.83 -16.42 -10.18
N SER A 72 4.06 -17.54 -10.16
CA SER A 72 3.48 -18.13 -8.96
C SER A 72 4.51 -18.42 -7.86
N ASP A 73 5.67 -18.99 -8.22
CA ASP A 73 6.72 -19.35 -7.28
C ASP A 73 7.42 -18.12 -6.70
N GLN A 74 7.65 -17.12 -7.54
CA GLN A 74 8.22 -15.85 -7.09
C GLN A 74 7.27 -15.09 -6.15
N MET A 75 5.98 -15.13 -6.44
CA MET A 75 4.95 -14.55 -5.55
C MET A 75 4.84 -15.36 -4.24
N ALA A 76 5.00 -16.68 -4.28
CA ALA A 76 5.03 -17.52 -3.09
C ALA A 76 6.24 -17.18 -2.20
N ALA A 77 7.43 -17.03 -2.78
CA ALA A 77 8.63 -16.58 -2.05
C ALA A 77 8.40 -15.22 -1.39
N MET A 78 7.82 -14.28 -2.11
CA MET A 78 7.52 -12.93 -1.60
C MET A 78 6.52 -12.97 -0.43
N ARG A 79 5.48 -13.82 -0.51
CA ARG A 79 4.53 -14.04 0.61
C ARG A 79 5.21 -14.63 1.84
N GLN A 80 6.12 -15.58 1.67
CA GLN A 80 6.85 -16.18 2.79
C GLN A 80 7.76 -15.17 3.49
N ILE A 81 8.48 -14.34 2.70
CA ILE A 81 9.28 -13.24 3.26
C ILE A 81 8.36 -12.25 4.00
N HIS A 82 7.17 -11.97 3.44
CA HIS A 82 6.24 -11.04 4.09
C HIS A 82 5.71 -11.59 5.42
N GLY A 83 5.41 -12.89 5.48
CA GLY A 83 4.92 -13.54 6.70
C GLY A 83 5.99 -13.65 7.81
N SER A 84 7.23 -13.97 7.43
CA SER A 84 8.32 -14.16 8.40
C SER A 84 9.05 -12.87 8.77
N HIS A 85 9.18 -11.92 7.82
CA HIS A 85 9.90 -10.66 7.97
C HIS A 85 9.09 -9.49 7.40
N PRO A 86 7.97 -9.09 8.03
CA PRO A 86 7.05 -8.07 7.51
C PRO A 86 7.69 -6.68 7.41
N ALA A 87 8.70 -6.40 8.23
CA ALA A 87 9.43 -5.13 8.22
C ALA A 87 10.36 -4.96 7.01
N VAL A 88 10.73 -6.06 6.33
CA VAL A 88 11.58 -6.03 5.15
C VAL A 88 10.74 -5.58 3.95
N ALA A 89 11.12 -4.47 3.33
CA ALA A 89 10.46 -3.98 2.12
C ALA A 89 10.87 -4.83 0.90
N LYS A 90 9.91 -5.14 0.05
CA LYS A 90 10.12 -5.95 -1.17
C LYS A 90 9.79 -5.12 -2.39
N VAL A 91 10.72 -5.06 -3.34
CA VAL A 91 10.54 -4.41 -4.64
C VAL A 91 10.70 -5.46 -5.73
N LEU A 92 9.69 -5.58 -6.57
CA LEU A 92 9.74 -6.42 -7.75
C LEU A 92 10.39 -5.63 -8.89
N LEU A 93 11.44 -6.18 -9.51
CA LEU A 93 12.05 -5.65 -10.72
C LEU A 93 11.50 -6.42 -11.91
N ALA A 94 10.85 -5.76 -12.84
CA ALA A 94 10.24 -6.36 -14.02
C ALA A 94 10.63 -5.58 -15.29
N GLU A 95 10.74 -6.24 -16.43
CA GLU A 95 10.92 -5.56 -17.72
C GLU A 95 9.64 -4.88 -18.17
N SER A 96 8.49 -5.53 -17.94
CA SER A 96 7.15 -5.02 -18.18
C SER A 96 6.20 -5.55 -17.11
N TYR A 97 5.02 -4.97 -17.03
CA TYR A 97 3.98 -5.44 -16.11
C TYR A 97 2.61 -5.32 -16.77
N ASP A 98 1.72 -6.17 -16.34
CA ASP A 98 0.28 -6.09 -16.59
C ASP A 98 -0.50 -5.92 -15.29
N ARG A 99 -1.82 -5.81 -15.40
CA ARG A 99 -2.72 -5.65 -14.25
C ARG A 99 -2.61 -6.82 -13.26
N GLU A 100 -2.52 -8.06 -13.76
CA GLU A 100 -2.49 -9.25 -12.92
C GLU A 100 -1.20 -9.35 -12.11
N LEU A 101 -0.06 -9.06 -12.74
CA LEU A 101 1.23 -9.01 -12.07
C LEU A 101 1.25 -7.95 -10.96
N VAL A 102 0.73 -6.74 -11.24
CA VAL A 102 0.68 -5.66 -10.25
C VAL A 102 -0.14 -6.11 -9.04
N ILE A 103 -1.34 -6.61 -9.25
CA ILE A 103 -2.23 -7.08 -8.19
C ILE A 103 -1.57 -8.21 -7.39
N SER A 104 -1.00 -9.21 -8.08
CA SER A 104 -0.37 -10.37 -7.45
C SER A 104 0.85 -9.97 -6.61
N ALA A 105 1.69 -9.07 -7.10
CA ALA A 105 2.86 -8.59 -6.39
C ALA A 105 2.48 -7.85 -5.09
N PHE A 106 1.54 -6.91 -5.15
CA PHE A 106 1.13 -6.17 -3.95
C PHE A 106 0.39 -7.06 -2.94
N ARG A 107 -0.46 -7.99 -3.38
CA ARG A 107 -1.07 -9.01 -2.53
C ARG A 107 -0.04 -9.94 -1.87
N SER A 108 1.10 -10.15 -2.53
CA SER A 108 2.21 -10.94 -2.00
C SER A 108 3.14 -10.14 -1.08
N GLY A 109 2.80 -8.87 -0.79
CA GLY A 109 3.50 -8.00 0.14
C GLY A 109 4.61 -7.17 -0.49
N ALA A 110 4.60 -6.96 -1.81
CA ALA A 110 5.48 -5.97 -2.44
C ALA A 110 5.19 -4.57 -1.90
N ARG A 111 6.23 -3.77 -1.74
CA ARG A 111 6.14 -2.33 -1.48
C ARG A 111 6.33 -1.50 -2.74
N GLY A 112 6.73 -2.13 -3.83
CA GLY A 112 6.83 -1.46 -5.13
C GLY A 112 7.12 -2.42 -6.26
N ILE A 113 6.78 -1.95 -7.47
CA ILE A 113 7.17 -2.58 -8.73
C ILE A 113 7.96 -1.55 -9.52
N PHE A 114 9.16 -1.93 -9.94
CA PHE A 114 10.05 -1.09 -10.71
C PHE A 114 10.20 -1.66 -12.12
N CYS A 115 9.79 -0.89 -13.13
CA CYS A 115 9.94 -1.26 -14.52
C CYS A 115 11.35 -0.91 -15.01
N LEU A 116 12.08 -1.92 -15.48
CA LEU A 116 13.47 -1.75 -15.94
C LEU A 116 13.56 -1.09 -17.31
N SER A 117 12.56 -1.33 -18.20
CA SER A 117 12.57 -0.83 -19.58
C SER A 117 12.46 0.69 -19.66
N ASP A 118 11.64 1.30 -18.81
CA ASP A 118 11.29 2.72 -18.90
C ASP A 118 11.97 3.58 -17.84
N SER A 119 12.91 3.00 -17.06
CA SER A 119 13.41 3.64 -15.87
C SER A 119 14.94 3.75 -15.83
N HIS A 120 15.41 4.87 -15.32
CA HIS A 120 16.85 5.12 -15.18
C HIS A 120 17.35 4.64 -13.80
N PHE A 121 18.60 4.22 -13.71
CA PHE A 121 19.28 3.77 -12.49
C PHE A 121 19.07 4.73 -11.29
N ARG A 122 19.09 6.05 -11.55
CA ARG A 122 18.83 7.06 -10.49
C ARG A 122 17.42 6.93 -9.90
N LEU A 123 16.45 6.52 -10.72
CA LEU A 123 15.07 6.31 -10.28
C LEU A 123 14.96 5.04 -9.41
N LEU A 124 15.70 3.99 -9.74
CA LEU A 124 15.82 2.79 -8.89
C LEU A 124 16.39 3.13 -7.51
N CYS A 125 17.45 3.94 -7.45
CA CYS A 125 18.00 4.39 -6.17
C CYS A 125 16.95 5.14 -5.33
N ARG A 126 16.17 6.01 -5.96
CA ARG A 126 15.06 6.72 -5.29
C ARG A 126 13.95 5.76 -4.83
N CYS A 127 13.58 4.78 -5.66
CA CYS A 127 12.63 3.72 -5.29
C CYS A 127 13.09 3.01 -4.01
N ILE A 128 14.33 2.53 -3.99
CA ILE A 128 14.92 1.83 -2.84
C ILE A 128 14.86 2.70 -1.56
N GLN A 129 15.26 3.97 -1.66
CA GLN A 129 15.20 4.88 -0.52
C GLN A 129 13.77 5.05 0.01
N ARG A 130 12.79 5.29 -0.88
CA ARG A 130 11.38 5.49 -0.51
C ARG A 130 10.76 4.26 0.14
N VAL A 131 11.00 3.06 -0.41
CA VAL A 131 10.47 1.82 0.18
C VAL A 131 11.18 1.47 1.50
N ALA A 132 12.47 1.80 1.63
CA ALA A 132 13.19 1.68 2.90
C ALA A 132 12.61 2.58 3.99
N ASP A 133 12.03 3.71 3.63
CA ASP A 133 11.32 4.63 4.54
C ASP A 133 9.86 4.23 4.77
N GLY A 134 9.45 3.05 4.28
CA GLY A 134 8.10 2.51 4.46
C GLY A 134 7.06 3.02 3.46
N GLN A 135 7.47 3.80 2.46
CA GLN A 135 6.58 4.30 1.42
C GLN A 135 6.30 3.21 0.37
N ILE A 136 5.18 3.36 -0.35
CA ILE A 136 4.85 2.54 -1.51
C ILE A 136 5.44 3.21 -2.76
N TRP A 137 6.03 2.39 -3.63
CA TRP A 137 6.49 2.81 -4.94
C TRP A 137 5.59 2.23 -6.02
N ALA A 138 4.75 3.06 -6.59
CA ALA A 138 3.88 2.73 -7.71
C ALA A 138 3.71 3.95 -8.62
N ASN A 139 3.63 3.74 -9.92
CA ASN A 139 3.21 4.79 -10.83
C ASN A 139 1.67 4.93 -10.84
N THR A 140 1.15 5.92 -11.54
CA THR A 140 -0.30 6.20 -11.59
C THR A 140 -1.10 5.03 -12.13
N GLU A 141 -0.60 4.33 -13.16
CA GLU A 141 -1.26 3.18 -13.77
C GLU A 141 -1.32 2.00 -12.81
N GLN A 142 -0.20 1.63 -12.19
CA GLN A 142 -0.13 0.60 -11.16
C GLN A 142 -1.06 0.90 -9.98
N PHE A 143 -1.11 2.16 -9.59
CA PHE A 143 -2.00 2.60 -8.51
C PHE A 143 -3.47 2.48 -8.91
N ASN A 144 -3.85 2.80 -10.16
CA ASN A 144 -5.20 2.63 -10.67
C ASN A 144 -5.63 1.16 -10.66
N TYR A 145 -4.76 0.22 -11.06
CA TYR A 145 -5.07 -1.22 -10.96
C TYR A 145 -5.36 -1.67 -9.52
N LEU A 146 -4.66 -1.09 -8.53
CA LEU A 146 -4.93 -1.38 -7.13
C LEU A 146 -6.25 -0.77 -6.64
N LEU A 147 -6.57 0.44 -7.10
CA LEU A 147 -7.86 1.08 -6.79
C LEU A 147 -9.03 0.31 -7.39
N GLU A 148 -8.92 -0.13 -8.64
CA GLU A 148 -9.93 -0.96 -9.30
C GLU A 148 -10.17 -2.25 -8.53
N LEU A 149 -9.11 -2.92 -8.09
CA LEU A 149 -9.21 -4.13 -7.28
C LEU A 149 -10.01 -3.89 -6.00
N VAL A 150 -9.77 -2.76 -5.34
CA VAL A 150 -10.49 -2.38 -4.13
C VAL A 150 -11.96 -2.09 -4.44
N SER A 151 -12.25 -1.52 -5.62
CA SER A 151 -13.60 -1.20 -6.10
C SER A 151 -14.37 -2.45 -6.59
N GLU A 152 -13.67 -3.44 -7.13
CA GLU A 152 -14.24 -4.70 -7.63
C GLU A 152 -14.54 -5.72 -6.52
N VAL A 153 -13.98 -5.56 -5.32
CA VAL A 153 -14.36 -6.42 -4.18
C VAL A 153 -15.86 -6.17 -3.94
N PRO A 154 -16.75 -7.16 -4.22
CA PRO A 154 -18.15 -7.03 -3.86
C PRO A 154 -18.16 -6.65 -2.40
N SER A 155 -18.83 -5.56 -2.06
CA SER A 155 -18.94 -5.12 -0.68
C SER A 155 -19.30 -6.33 0.17
N LEU A 156 -18.30 -6.93 0.80
CA LEU A 156 -18.52 -7.81 1.92
C LEU A 156 -19.25 -6.90 2.90
N ARG A 157 -20.59 -6.95 2.84
CA ARG A 157 -21.40 -6.47 3.96
C ARG A 157 -20.80 -7.20 5.14
N VAL A 158 -20.06 -6.51 5.97
CA VAL A 158 -19.70 -7.02 7.28
C VAL A 158 -21.01 -7.06 8.05
N ILE A 159 -21.82 -8.03 7.66
CA ILE A 159 -22.97 -8.49 8.39
C ILE A 159 -22.31 -9.30 9.49
N ASN A 160 -22.54 -8.94 10.75
CA ASN A 160 -22.19 -9.84 11.84
C ASN A 160 -22.86 -11.21 11.54
N SER A 161 -22.40 -12.27 12.18
CA SER A 161 -22.95 -13.64 12.05
C SER A 161 -24.47 -13.74 12.24
N SER A 162 -25.15 -12.63 12.57
CA SER A 162 -26.60 -12.48 12.77
C SER A 162 -27.30 -11.59 11.71
N GLY A 163 -26.64 -11.19 10.62
CA GLY A 163 -27.28 -10.45 9.52
C GLY A 163 -27.63 -8.98 9.79
N ARG A 164 -27.13 -8.37 10.88
CA ARG A 164 -27.44 -6.97 11.23
C ARG A 164 -26.37 -6.01 10.70
N GLN A 165 -26.81 -4.82 10.27
CA GLN A 165 -25.94 -3.71 9.89
C GLN A 165 -25.03 -3.32 11.07
N LEU A 166 -23.72 -3.24 10.84
CA LEU A 166 -22.72 -2.89 11.85
C LEU A 166 -22.79 -1.42 12.26
N LEU A 167 -23.09 -0.55 11.30
CA LEU A 167 -23.18 0.89 11.54
C LEU A 167 -24.64 1.32 11.63
N THR A 168 -24.91 2.26 12.51
CA THR A 168 -26.19 2.96 12.55
C THR A 168 -26.27 3.97 11.42
N GLN A 169 -27.46 4.37 11.01
CA GLN A 169 -27.67 5.38 9.96
C GLN A 169 -26.87 6.67 10.21
N ARG A 170 -26.72 7.07 11.47
CA ARG A 170 -25.94 8.26 11.84
C ARG A 170 -24.43 8.06 11.69
N GLU A 171 -23.95 6.87 12.01
CA GLU A 171 -22.54 6.49 11.78
C GLU A 171 -22.23 6.42 10.29
N GLU A 172 -23.15 5.88 9.47
CA GLU A 172 -23.00 5.87 8.00
C GLU A 172 -22.92 7.28 7.41
N GLN A 173 -23.74 8.24 7.90
CA GLN A 173 -23.64 9.63 7.49
C GLN A 173 -22.27 10.24 7.80
N VAL A 174 -21.72 9.94 8.99
CA VAL A 174 -20.35 10.39 9.34
C VAL A 174 -19.32 9.76 8.42
N VAL A 175 -19.42 8.46 8.13
CA VAL A 175 -18.52 7.75 7.21
C VAL A 175 -18.55 8.37 5.83
N ALA A 176 -19.74 8.64 5.28
CA ALA A 176 -19.89 9.24 3.95
C ALA A 176 -19.18 10.60 3.84
N LEU A 177 -19.45 11.52 4.77
CA LEU A 177 -18.82 12.85 4.75
C LEU A 177 -17.30 12.81 4.97
N VAL A 178 -16.81 11.86 5.75
CA VAL A 178 -15.38 11.63 5.94
C VAL A 178 -14.74 11.05 4.69
N ALA A 179 -15.44 10.19 3.96
CA ALA A 179 -15.01 9.64 2.67
C ALA A 179 -14.93 10.73 1.58
N ASP A 180 -15.86 11.69 1.61
CA ASP A 180 -15.85 12.89 0.76
C ASP A 180 -14.73 13.89 1.13
N GLY A 181 -13.88 13.55 2.11
CA GLY A 181 -12.72 14.34 2.49
C GLY A 181 -12.99 15.46 3.50
N LEU A 182 -14.19 15.58 4.05
CA LEU A 182 -14.54 16.64 5.01
C LEU A 182 -13.77 16.48 6.32
N SER A 183 -13.28 17.57 6.87
CA SER A 183 -12.68 17.58 8.21
C SER A 183 -13.73 17.28 9.31
N ASN A 184 -13.32 16.92 10.52
CA ASN A 184 -14.26 16.71 11.63
C ASN A 184 -15.10 17.95 11.92
N ARG A 185 -14.54 19.14 11.73
CA ARG A 185 -15.22 20.42 11.90
C ARG A 185 -16.29 20.63 10.83
N ASP A 186 -15.99 20.31 9.58
CA ASP A 186 -16.92 20.47 8.47
C ASP A 186 -18.02 19.41 8.52
N THR A 187 -17.66 18.15 8.86
CA THR A 187 -18.62 17.08 9.14
C THR A 187 -19.59 17.47 10.29
N ALA A 188 -19.05 18.10 11.34
CA ALA A 188 -19.87 18.59 12.44
C ALA A 188 -20.85 19.66 12.01
N ARG A 189 -20.41 20.59 11.16
CA ARG A 189 -21.26 21.66 10.60
C ARG A 189 -22.36 21.08 9.74
N GLU A 190 -22.04 20.15 8.84
CA GLU A 190 -22.97 19.51 7.92
C GLU A 190 -24.05 18.71 8.68
N LEU A 191 -23.65 17.98 9.70
CA LEU A 191 -24.55 17.16 10.49
C LEU A 191 -25.23 17.90 11.65
N LYS A 192 -24.95 19.20 11.83
CA LYS A 192 -25.42 20.04 12.95
C LYS A 192 -25.05 19.43 14.32
N LEU A 193 -23.80 18.98 14.43
CA LEU A 193 -23.22 18.37 15.63
C LEU A 193 -22.05 19.22 16.16
N SER A 194 -21.54 18.88 17.34
CA SER A 194 -20.26 19.39 17.80
C SER A 194 -19.11 18.55 17.22
N GLU A 195 -17.92 19.16 17.02
CA GLU A 195 -16.72 18.43 16.59
C GLU A 195 -16.36 17.29 17.57
N HIS A 196 -16.59 17.50 18.86
CA HIS A 196 -16.40 16.48 19.87
C HIS A 196 -17.34 15.27 19.66
N THR A 197 -18.58 15.52 19.25
CA THR A 197 -19.55 14.46 18.93
C THR A 197 -19.11 13.67 17.71
N VAL A 198 -18.59 14.33 16.66
CA VAL A 198 -18.04 13.65 15.48
C VAL A 198 -16.85 12.77 15.86
N LYS A 199 -15.93 13.25 16.71
CA LYS A 199 -14.81 12.43 17.23
C LYS A 199 -15.31 11.18 17.98
N LYS A 200 -16.38 11.30 18.78
CA LYS A 200 -17.00 10.14 19.46
C LYS A 200 -17.60 9.14 18.47
N TYR A 201 -18.27 9.62 17.41
CA TYR A 201 -18.75 8.74 16.35
C TYR A 201 -17.61 8.01 15.67
N LEU A 202 -16.56 8.71 15.27
CA LEU A 202 -15.39 8.10 14.62
C LEU A 202 -14.74 7.02 15.50
N PHE A 203 -14.59 7.29 16.79
CA PHE A 203 -14.05 6.29 17.72
C PHE A 203 -14.91 5.01 17.74
N ARG A 204 -16.24 5.14 17.84
CA ARG A 204 -17.16 4.00 17.80
C ARG A 204 -17.16 3.28 16.47
N ILE A 205 -17.07 4.01 15.37
CA ILE A 205 -16.99 3.47 14.02
C ILE A 205 -15.71 2.64 13.88
N PHE A 206 -14.57 3.16 14.34
CA PHE A 206 -13.29 2.46 14.30
C PHE A 206 -13.34 1.14 15.09
N ASP A 207 -13.90 1.18 16.30
CA ASP A 207 -14.09 -0.01 17.13
C ASP A 207 -15.00 -1.05 16.46
N LYS A 208 -16.15 -0.61 15.92
CA LYS A 208 -17.10 -1.50 15.22
C LYS A 208 -16.57 -2.13 13.95
N LEU A 209 -15.73 -1.41 13.19
CA LEU A 209 -15.18 -1.86 11.90
C LEU A 209 -13.81 -2.53 12.06
N GLY A 210 -13.21 -2.51 13.26
CA GLY A 210 -11.88 -3.05 13.52
C GLY A 210 -10.78 -2.31 12.79
N ILE A 211 -10.95 -1.01 12.54
CA ILE A 211 -9.98 -0.13 11.86
C ILE A 211 -9.34 0.83 12.84
N SER A 212 -8.14 1.32 12.51
CA SER A 212 -7.33 2.12 13.43
C SER A 212 -7.03 3.53 12.92
N SER A 213 -7.38 3.84 11.67
CA SER A 213 -7.05 5.11 11.05
C SER A 213 -8.18 5.68 10.18
N ARG A 214 -8.14 7.01 10.00
CA ARG A 214 -9.02 7.71 9.07
C ARG A 214 -8.85 7.24 7.63
N VAL A 215 -7.61 6.88 7.24
CA VAL A 215 -7.32 6.38 5.90
C VAL A 215 -8.02 5.04 5.67
N GLU A 216 -7.97 4.14 6.65
CA GLU A 216 -8.69 2.86 6.60
C GLU A 216 -10.21 3.07 6.53
N LEU A 217 -10.74 4.10 7.21
CA LEU A 217 -12.17 4.45 7.12
C LEU A 217 -12.55 4.93 5.72
N VAL A 218 -11.72 5.76 5.07
CA VAL A 218 -11.95 6.20 3.70
C VAL A 218 -11.92 5.01 2.74
N LEU A 219 -10.93 4.13 2.87
CA LEU A 219 -10.85 2.89 2.09
C LEU A 219 -12.07 1.99 2.32
N TYR A 220 -12.51 1.85 3.57
CA TYR A 220 -13.74 1.14 3.91
C TYR A 220 -14.96 1.73 3.20
N ALA A 221 -15.11 3.06 3.22
CA ALA A 221 -16.24 3.75 2.61
C ALA A 221 -16.26 3.59 1.09
N VAL A 222 -15.10 3.75 0.42
CA VAL A 222 -14.95 3.54 -1.03
C VAL A 222 -15.38 2.13 -1.41
N ASN A 223 -15.01 1.12 -0.62
CA ASN A 223 -15.38 -0.28 -0.85
C ASN A 223 -16.86 -0.60 -0.58
N HIS A 224 -17.55 0.21 0.20
CA HIS A 224 -18.93 -0.02 0.63
C HIS A 224 -19.92 1.01 0.09
N SER A 225 -19.46 1.95 -0.76
CA SER A 225 -20.32 2.94 -1.42
C SER A 225 -21.20 2.26 -2.48
N HIS A 226 -22.46 2.02 -2.14
CA HIS A 226 -23.47 1.59 -3.10
C HIS A 226 -24.01 2.79 -3.89
N PRO A 227 -24.49 2.61 -5.15
CA PRO A 227 -24.99 3.67 -6.03
C PRO A 227 -26.27 4.37 -5.56
N ARG A 228 -26.69 4.23 -4.31
CA ARG A 228 -27.87 4.90 -3.74
C ARG A 228 -27.67 6.36 -3.33
N GLN A 229 -26.44 6.92 -3.46
CA GLN A 229 -26.19 8.32 -3.07
C GLN A 229 -26.80 9.35 -4.04
N ALA A 230 -27.09 8.99 -5.28
CA ALA A 230 -27.70 9.92 -6.23
C ALA A 230 -29.18 10.25 -5.90
N GLU A 231 -29.89 9.34 -5.27
CA GLU A 231 -31.32 9.56 -4.90
C GLU A 231 -31.49 10.39 -3.61
N TRP A 232 -30.51 10.36 -2.71
CA TRP A 232 -30.65 11.09 -1.44
C TRP A 232 -30.39 12.59 -1.59
N LEU A 233 -29.49 12.99 -2.48
CA LEU A 233 -29.25 14.40 -2.82
C LEU A 233 -30.39 15.02 -3.63
N ALA A 234 -31.15 14.21 -4.37
CA ALA A 234 -32.32 14.67 -5.09
C ALA A 234 -33.54 14.90 -4.17
N GLY A 235 -33.56 14.31 -2.97
CA GLY A 235 -34.66 14.43 -2.00
C GLY A 235 -34.65 15.70 -1.14
N ILE A 236 -33.60 16.51 -1.17
CA ILE A 236 -33.47 17.72 -0.33
C ILE A 236 -34.07 18.98 -1.02
N GLY A 237 -34.43 18.87 -2.30
CA GLY A 237 -34.74 20.03 -3.15
C GLY A 237 -36.19 20.42 -3.34
N HIS A 238 -37.19 19.79 -2.76
CA HIS A 238 -38.61 20.17 -2.96
C HIS A 238 -39.44 20.12 -1.70
N ASN A 239 -39.33 21.15 -0.89
CA ASN A 239 -40.40 21.52 0.02
C ASN A 239 -40.57 23.03 -0.04
N THR A 240 -41.28 23.50 -1.07
CA THR A 240 -41.84 24.86 -1.14
C THR A 240 -43.25 24.76 -0.66
N PRO A 241 -43.67 25.48 0.40
CA PRO A 241 -45.06 25.50 0.82
C PRO A 241 -45.85 26.36 -0.18
N ALA A 242 -46.87 25.79 -0.76
CA ALA A 242 -47.88 26.52 -1.50
C ALA A 242 -48.71 27.37 -0.52
N ALA A 243 -48.75 28.66 -0.79
CA ALA A 243 -49.71 29.61 -0.21
C ALA A 243 -51.12 29.44 -0.82
#